data_8dd07d51715052620e011a305cdd4edc
#
_entry.id   8dd07d51715052620e011a305cdd4edc
#
_cell.length_a   1.000
_cell.length_b   1.000
_cell.length_c   1.000
_cell.angle_alpha   90.00
_cell.angle_beta   90.00
_cell.angle_gamma   90.00
#
_symmetry.space_group_name_H-M   'P 1'
#
loop_
_entity.id
_entity.type
_entity.pdbx_description
1 polymer ?
#
loop_
_entity_poly.entity_id
_entity_poly.type
_entity_poly.pdbx_seq_one_letter_code
_entity_poly.pdbx_strand_id
1 'polypeptide(L)' 'SVNYCIIQENIKNGERIRQYQIEAKVNGKWQTVCKGESVGHKRIEKFEPVEATALRLTVSESIALPDIINFSAYSVK' A
#
# COMPACT_ATOMS: atom_id res chain seq x y z
N SER A 1 -13.91 -0.58 -9.23
CA SER A 1 -12.47 -0.67 -9.54
C SER A 1 -11.68 0.34 -8.72
N VAL A 2 -10.41 0.05 -8.48
CA VAL A 2 -9.49 0.94 -7.78
C VAL A 2 -8.26 1.16 -8.63
N ASN A 3 -7.68 2.35 -8.56
CA ASN A 3 -6.47 2.67 -9.31
C ASN A 3 -5.46 3.51 -8.53
N TYR A 4 -5.72 3.79 -7.25
CA TYR A 4 -4.68 4.34 -6.39
C TYR A 4 -4.96 4.08 -4.92
N CYS A 5 -3.90 4.12 -4.13
CA CYS A 5 -3.95 3.94 -2.69
C CYS A 5 -3.21 5.06 -1.98
N ILE A 6 -3.64 5.36 -0.77
CA ILE A 6 -2.94 6.28 0.12
C ILE A 6 -2.47 5.48 1.32
N ILE A 7 -1.18 5.58 1.64
CA ILE A 7 -0.57 4.91 2.77
C ILE A 7 0.03 5.99 3.67
N GLN A 8 -0.24 5.91 4.96
CA GLN A 8 0.35 6.83 5.93
C GLN A 8 0.95 6.04 7.07
N GLU A 9 2.20 6.32 7.37
CA GLU A 9 2.95 5.71 8.46
C GLU A 9 3.06 6.70 9.60
N ASN A 10 2.96 6.21 10.84
CA ASN A 10 3.23 7.05 12.01
C ASN A 10 4.75 7.23 12.11
N ILE A 11 5.23 8.43 11.76
CA ILE A 11 6.66 8.73 11.74
C ILE A 11 7.15 9.39 13.01
N LYS A 12 6.36 9.36 14.07
CA LYS A 12 6.73 9.98 15.36
C LYS A 12 8.08 9.50 15.88
N ASN A 13 8.39 8.22 15.64
CA ASN A 13 9.66 7.60 16.02
C ASN A 13 10.52 7.27 14.80
N GLY A 14 10.32 7.99 13.69
CA GLY A 14 11.06 7.79 12.44
C GLY A 14 10.34 6.87 11.47
N GLU A 15 10.76 6.91 10.23
CA GLU A 15 10.25 6.04 9.19
C GLU A 15 10.82 4.63 9.38
N ARG A 16 9.97 3.61 9.29
CA ARG A 16 10.35 2.22 9.53
C ARG A 16 10.27 1.33 8.30
N ILE A 17 9.33 1.63 7.40
CA ILE A 17 9.11 0.81 6.22
C ILE A 17 10.18 1.11 5.19
N ARG A 18 10.86 0.07 4.70
CA ARG A 18 11.89 0.16 3.66
C ARG A 18 11.43 -0.39 2.33
N GLN A 19 10.58 -1.42 2.35
CA GLN A 19 10.00 -2.00 1.14
C GLN A 19 8.60 -2.49 1.45
N TYR A 20 7.71 -2.28 0.51
CA TYR A 20 6.33 -2.75 0.62
C TYR A 20 5.77 -3.07 -0.76
N GLN A 21 4.65 -3.77 -0.75
CA GLN A 21 3.89 -3.99 -1.98
C GLN A 21 2.40 -3.91 -1.67
N ILE A 22 1.63 -3.51 -2.68
CA ILE A 22 0.18 -3.49 -2.63
C ILE A 22 -0.32 -4.62 -3.50
N GLU A 23 -1.20 -5.45 -2.94
CA GLU A 23 -1.75 -6.60 -3.63
C GLU A 23 -3.26 -6.47 -3.72
N ALA A 24 -3.81 -6.90 -4.84
CA ALA A 24 -5.24 -6.89 -5.07
C ALA A 24 -5.74 -8.31 -5.28
N LYS A 25 -6.89 -8.63 -4.69
CA LYS A 25 -7.53 -9.93 -4.92
C LYS A 25 -8.49 -9.79 -6.09
N VAL A 26 -8.14 -10.41 -7.19
CA VAL A 26 -8.90 -10.36 -8.45
C VAL A 26 -9.26 -11.78 -8.84
N ASN A 27 -10.57 -12.04 -9.00
CA ASN A 27 -11.08 -13.36 -9.34
C ASN A 27 -10.58 -14.44 -8.38
N GLY A 28 -10.52 -14.10 -7.09
CA GLY A 28 -10.11 -15.04 -6.05
C GLY A 28 -8.60 -15.23 -5.88
N LYS A 29 -7.79 -14.50 -6.63
CA LYS A 29 -6.33 -14.63 -6.57
C LYS A 29 -5.68 -13.31 -6.23
N TRP A 30 -4.64 -13.35 -5.40
CA TRP A 30 -3.85 -12.18 -5.06
C TRP A 30 -2.82 -11.90 -6.16
N GLN A 31 -2.73 -10.64 -6.56
CA GLN A 31 -1.69 -10.20 -7.50
C GLN A 31 -1.11 -8.88 -7.02
N THR A 32 0.19 -8.70 -7.23
CA THR A 32 0.87 -7.46 -6.88
C THR A 32 0.52 -6.39 -7.92
N VAL A 33 0.03 -5.25 -7.47
CA VAL A 33 -0.32 -4.13 -8.36
C VAL A 33 0.67 -2.97 -8.23
N CYS A 34 1.43 -2.93 -7.14
CA CYS A 34 2.37 -1.84 -6.92
C CYS A 34 3.43 -2.25 -5.90
N LYS A 35 4.65 -1.75 -6.07
CA LYS A 35 5.76 -1.91 -5.12
C LYS A 35 6.38 -0.57 -4.84
N GLY A 36 6.86 -0.37 -3.62
CA GLY A 36 7.53 0.86 -3.24
C GLY A 36 8.61 0.63 -2.19
N GLU A 37 9.41 1.66 -1.94
CA GLU A 37 10.56 1.54 -1.04
C GLU A 37 10.33 2.18 0.32
N SER A 38 9.58 3.27 0.40
CA SER A 38 9.30 3.92 1.69
C SER A 38 7.94 4.57 1.66
N VAL A 39 7.35 4.72 2.83
CA VAL A 39 6.03 5.33 2.96
C VAL A 39 6.16 6.75 3.50
N GLY A 40 6.78 6.92 4.65
CA GLY A 40 6.90 8.22 5.30
C GLY A 40 5.55 8.72 5.81
N HIS A 41 5.43 10.06 5.90
CA HIS A 41 4.21 10.68 6.40
C HIS A 41 3.00 10.35 5.53
N LYS A 42 3.18 10.36 4.21
CA LYS A 42 2.08 10.06 3.29
C LYS A 42 2.66 9.62 1.95
N ARG A 43 2.17 8.50 1.45
CA ARG A 43 2.55 8.00 0.13
C ARG A 43 1.30 7.73 -0.69
N ILE A 44 1.27 8.26 -1.92
CA ILE A 44 0.20 8.00 -2.87
C ILE A 44 0.77 7.12 -3.97
N GLU A 45 0.20 5.93 -4.16
CA GLU A 45 0.59 4.99 -5.19
C GLU A 45 -0.52 4.88 -6.23
N LYS A 46 -0.17 5.09 -7.49
CA LYS A 46 -1.10 4.95 -8.61
C LYS A 46 -0.74 3.72 -9.41
N PHE A 47 -1.76 3.03 -9.90
CA PHE A 47 -1.57 1.81 -10.69
C PHE A 47 -2.71 1.66 -11.69
N GLU A 48 -2.56 0.72 -12.62
CA GLU A 48 -3.61 0.42 -13.59
C GLU A 48 -4.88 -0.01 -12.85
N PRO A 49 -6.06 0.45 -13.30
CA PRO A 49 -7.30 0.08 -12.63
C PRO A 49 -7.49 -1.43 -12.54
N VAL A 50 -7.92 -1.90 -11.37
CA VAL A 50 -8.20 -3.32 -11.14
C VAL A 50 -9.57 -3.49 -10.51
N GLU A 51 -10.25 -4.56 -10.88
CA GLU A 51 -11.52 -4.96 -10.27
C GLU A 51 -11.19 -5.90 -9.10
N ALA A 52 -10.98 -5.32 -7.94
CA ALA A 52 -10.55 -6.05 -6.77
C ALA A 52 -11.67 -6.24 -5.75
N THR A 53 -11.74 -7.41 -5.14
CA THR A 53 -12.65 -7.67 -4.02
C THR A 53 -11.98 -7.36 -2.69
N ALA A 54 -10.65 -7.26 -2.66
CA ALA A 54 -9.89 -6.90 -1.47
C ALA A 54 -8.53 -6.34 -1.88
N LEU A 55 -7.95 -5.54 -0.99
CA LEU A 55 -6.60 -5.03 -1.14
C LEU A 55 -5.80 -5.34 0.12
N ARG A 56 -4.50 -5.49 -0.05
CA ARG A 56 -3.61 -5.82 1.04
C ARG A 56 -2.30 -5.06 0.90
N LEU A 57 -1.84 -4.48 2.00
CA LEU A 57 -0.51 -3.88 2.08
C LEU A 57 0.41 -4.88 2.78
N THR A 58 1.47 -5.28 2.09
CA THR A 58 2.48 -6.19 2.65
C THR A 58 3.80 -5.43 2.78
N VAL A 59 4.31 -5.37 4.00
CA VAL A 59 5.63 -4.77 4.27
C VAL A 59 6.66 -5.87 4.20
N SER A 60 7.51 -5.84 3.19
CA SER A 60 8.51 -6.88 2.97
C SER A 60 9.84 -6.59 3.69
N GLU A 61 10.11 -5.32 4.00
CA GLU A 61 11.32 -4.95 4.75
C GLU A 61 11.04 -3.70 5.58
N SER A 62 11.46 -3.74 6.85
CA SER A 62 11.35 -2.60 7.75
C SER A 62 12.48 -2.66 8.79
N ILE A 63 12.86 -1.51 9.34
CA ILE A 63 13.91 -1.43 10.36
C ILE A 63 13.37 -1.69 11.76
N ALA A 64 12.05 -1.65 11.92
CA ALA A 64 11.35 -1.91 13.18
C ALA A 64 9.90 -2.27 12.85
N LEU A 65 9.09 -2.61 13.85
CA LEU A 65 7.68 -2.91 13.65
C LEU A 65 6.99 -1.70 13.00
N PRO A 66 6.39 -1.86 11.80
CA PRO A 66 5.70 -0.76 11.14
C PRO A 66 4.47 -0.32 11.92
N ASP A 67 4.14 0.97 11.82
CA ASP A 67 2.94 1.54 12.43
C ASP A 67 2.18 2.29 11.34
N ILE A 68 1.23 1.61 10.72
CA ILE A 68 0.40 2.17 9.66
C ILE A 68 -0.83 2.80 10.27
N ILE A 69 -1.01 4.11 10.05
CA ILE A 69 -2.16 4.84 10.57
C ILE A 69 -3.27 4.99 9.52
N ASN A 70 -2.96 4.77 8.25
CA ASN A 70 -3.97 4.80 7.20
C ASN A 70 -3.52 4.00 5.99
N PHE A 71 -4.42 3.19 5.48
CA PHE A 71 -4.29 2.53 4.19
C PHE A 71 -5.66 2.54 3.55
N SER A 72 -5.82 3.35 2.50
CA SER A 72 -7.11 3.50 1.83
C SER A 72 -6.94 3.43 0.31
N ALA A 73 -8.01 3.04 -0.36
CA ALA A 73 -7.99 2.83 -1.80
C ALA A 73 -9.13 3.61 -2.46
N TYR A 74 -8.86 4.09 -3.66
CA TYR A 74 -9.79 4.95 -4.39
C TYR A 74 -9.79 4.64 -5.88
N SER A 75 -10.84 5.12 -6.52
CA SER A 75 -10.99 5.05 -7.98
C SER A 75 -11.05 6.47 -8.52
N VAL A 76 -10.19 6.75 -9.48
CA VAL A 76 -10.17 8.04 -10.20
C VAL A 76 -10.53 7.77 -11.64
N LYS A 77 -11.51 8.50 -12.13
CA LYS A 77 -11.92 8.37 -13.52
C LYS A 77 -11.01 9.18 -14.45
#